data_c7842dc5aab656ad8c130281b519fd9a
#
_entry.id   c7842dc5aab656ad8c130281b519fd9a
#
_cell.length_a   1.000
_cell.length_b   1.000
_cell.length_c   1.000
_cell.angle_alpha   90.00
_cell.angle_beta   90.00
_cell.angle_gamma   90.00
#
_symmetry.space_group_name_H-M   'P 1'
#
loop_
_entity.id
_entity.type
_entity.pdbx_description
1 polymer ?
#
loop_
_entity_poly.entity_id
_entity_poly.type
_entity_poly.pdbx_seq_one_letter_code
_entity_poly.pdbx_strand_id
1 'polypeptide(L)'
;MRPNNRDTILRAAEKLILQHGVGALTLEDVASAAHMSKGGVFYHFKTKDELVHQLLVFAFANFEASVDSMAQDDTEPGGWLRAYVRATFDISAITETESLASAALIAAYFGKDSAVQKVYENAHGRWSQRARNDGITPATADVIRMATDGLWLAEALGASRFSRDRKREFVAQLLELSRHESA
;
A
#
# COMPACT_ATOMS: atom_id res chain seq x y z
N MET A 1 17.98 -14.85 7.06
CA MET A 1 17.10 -14.61 8.22
C MET A 1 15.88 -15.52 8.06
N ARG A 2 15.49 -16.33 9.05
CA ARG A 2 14.23 -17.11 8.94
C ARG A 2 13.07 -16.12 8.93
N PRO A 3 12.11 -16.23 8.00
CA PRO A 3 10.94 -15.37 8.03
C PRO A 3 10.23 -15.52 9.38
N ASN A 4 9.81 -14.40 9.94
CA ASN A 4 9.01 -14.39 11.15
C ASN A 4 7.68 -15.12 10.84
N ASN A 5 7.27 -16.03 11.72
CA ASN A 5 6.01 -16.78 11.54
C ASN A 5 4.83 -15.85 11.28
N ARG A 6 4.80 -14.68 11.91
CA ARG A 6 3.76 -13.69 11.72
C ARG A 6 3.73 -13.14 10.28
N ASP A 7 4.88 -12.83 9.69
CA ASP A 7 4.97 -12.34 8.32
C ASP A 7 4.57 -13.44 7.31
N THR A 8 4.93 -14.69 7.61
CA THR A 8 4.50 -15.85 6.79
C THR A 8 2.98 -15.97 6.76
N ILE A 9 2.31 -15.80 7.92
CA ILE A 9 0.85 -15.82 8.02
C ILE A 9 0.23 -14.66 7.22
N LEU A 10 0.76 -13.44 7.37
CA LEU A 10 0.26 -12.25 6.65
C LEU A 10 0.38 -12.41 5.14
N ARG A 11 1.53 -12.87 4.63
CA ARG A 11 1.72 -13.14 3.18
C ARG A 11 0.83 -14.26 2.65
N ALA A 12 0.53 -15.28 3.45
CA ALA A 12 -0.44 -16.31 3.07
C ALA A 12 -1.86 -15.73 2.97
N ALA A 13 -2.24 -14.86 3.90
CA ALA A 13 -3.54 -14.19 3.89
C ALA A 13 -3.69 -13.26 2.66
N GLU A 14 -2.67 -12.50 2.28
CA GLU A 14 -2.66 -11.68 1.06
C GLU A 14 -3.00 -12.50 -0.19
N LYS A 15 -2.32 -13.63 -0.37
CA LYS A 15 -2.55 -14.53 -1.51
C LYS A 15 -3.98 -15.05 -1.54
N LEU A 16 -4.52 -15.47 -0.38
CA LEU A 16 -5.90 -15.97 -0.30
C LEU A 16 -6.93 -14.88 -0.60
N ILE A 17 -6.68 -13.64 -0.16
CA ILE A 17 -7.54 -12.49 -0.47
C ILE A 17 -7.64 -12.27 -1.97
N LEU A 18 -6.54 -12.36 -2.69
CA LEU A 18 -6.53 -12.21 -4.15
C LEU A 18 -7.22 -13.35 -4.89
N GLN A 19 -7.08 -14.58 -4.37
CA GLN A 19 -7.65 -15.75 -5.00
C GLN A 19 -9.17 -15.91 -4.76
N HIS A 20 -9.62 -15.56 -3.56
CA HIS A 20 -10.97 -15.90 -3.09
C HIS A 20 -11.75 -14.69 -2.56
N GLY A 21 -11.12 -13.51 -2.49
CA GLY A 21 -11.69 -12.32 -1.88
C GLY A 21 -11.64 -12.31 -0.36
N VAL A 22 -11.79 -11.12 0.22
CA VAL A 22 -11.74 -10.91 1.68
C VAL A 22 -12.86 -11.64 2.42
N GLY A 23 -14.04 -11.76 1.79
CA GLY A 23 -15.21 -12.43 2.39
C GLY A 23 -14.94 -13.88 2.73
N ALA A 24 -14.25 -14.61 1.85
CA ALA A 24 -13.95 -16.03 1.98
C ALA A 24 -12.77 -16.34 2.93
N LEU A 25 -11.99 -15.33 3.37
CA LEU A 25 -10.83 -15.54 4.23
C LEU A 25 -11.21 -16.13 5.58
N THR A 26 -10.58 -17.25 5.96
CA THR A 26 -10.67 -17.85 7.29
C THR A 26 -9.27 -18.07 7.89
N LEU A 27 -9.16 -18.11 9.22
CA LEU A 27 -7.88 -18.40 9.87
C LEU A 27 -7.40 -19.82 9.60
N GLU A 28 -8.32 -20.75 9.34
CA GLU A 28 -8.02 -22.12 8.96
C GLU A 28 -7.37 -22.22 7.58
N ASP A 29 -7.93 -21.51 6.59
CA ASP A 29 -7.35 -21.48 5.24
C ASP A 29 -5.97 -20.81 5.25
N VAL A 30 -5.81 -19.76 6.05
CA VAL A 30 -4.52 -19.09 6.24
C VAL A 30 -3.52 -20.04 6.88
N ALA A 31 -3.90 -20.86 7.87
CA ALA A 31 -3.02 -21.86 8.48
C ALA A 31 -2.56 -22.90 7.44
N SER A 32 -3.47 -23.39 6.61
CA SER A 32 -3.15 -24.31 5.53
C SER A 32 -2.20 -23.69 4.50
N ALA A 33 -2.48 -22.48 4.06
CA ALA A 33 -1.66 -21.77 3.08
C ALA A 33 -0.28 -21.39 3.61
N ALA A 34 -0.17 -21.08 4.91
CA ALA A 34 1.08 -20.79 5.59
C ALA A 34 1.89 -22.04 5.97
N HIS A 35 1.37 -23.25 5.72
CA HIS A 35 1.93 -24.54 6.17
C HIS A 35 2.17 -24.57 7.69
N MET A 36 1.24 -24.00 8.46
CA MET A 36 1.28 -23.94 9.92
C MET A 36 0.14 -24.69 10.55
N SER A 37 0.30 -25.10 11.82
CA SER A 37 -0.84 -25.65 12.57
C SER A 37 -1.88 -24.56 12.86
N LYS A 38 -3.14 -24.95 12.96
CA LYS A 38 -4.24 -24.07 13.37
C LYS A 38 -3.91 -23.31 14.66
N GLY A 39 -3.40 -24.02 15.68
CA GLY A 39 -2.97 -23.43 16.95
C GLY A 39 -1.85 -22.41 16.79
N GLY A 40 -0.92 -22.63 15.85
CA GLY A 40 0.14 -21.68 15.51
C GLY A 40 -0.40 -20.36 14.98
N VAL A 41 -1.38 -20.38 14.07
CA VAL A 41 -2.01 -19.15 13.57
C VAL A 41 -2.85 -18.47 14.66
N PHE A 42 -3.65 -19.24 15.42
CA PHE A 42 -4.46 -18.71 16.53
C PHE A 42 -3.61 -18.15 17.70
N TYR A 43 -2.36 -18.54 17.81
CA TYR A 43 -1.44 -17.90 18.74
C TYR A 43 -1.14 -16.46 18.34
N HIS A 44 -0.96 -16.20 17.04
CA HIS A 44 -0.64 -14.88 16.50
C HIS A 44 -1.86 -13.99 16.25
N PHE A 45 -2.97 -14.57 15.81
CA PHE A 45 -4.19 -13.85 15.44
C PHE A 45 -5.41 -14.60 15.99
N LYS A 46 -6.17 -13.97 16.89
CA LYS A 46 -7.32 -14.59 17.55
C LYS A 46 -8.59 -14.53 16.69
N THR A 47 -8.69 -13.52 15.84
CA THR A 47 -9.87 -13.29 14.99
C THR A 47 -9.44 -12.92 13.56
N LYS A 48 -10.38 -13.06 12.63
CA LYS A 48 -10.22 -12.58 11.25
C LYS A 48 -10.02 -11.07 11.22
N ASP A 49 -10.77 -10.31 12.04
CA ASP A 49 -10.67 -8.85 12.06
C ASP A 49 -9.29 -8.39 12.56
N GLU A 50 -8.72 -9.06 13.58
CA GLU A 50 -7.36 -8.83 14.01
C GLU A 50 -6.35 -9.12 12.89
N LEU A 51 -6.51 -10.21 12.16
CA LEU A 51 -5.65 -10.55 11.02
C LEU A 51 -5.75 -9.49 9.94
N VAL A 52 -6.96 -9.08 9.55
CA VAL A 52 -7.21 -8.04 8.54
C VAL A 52 -6.60 -6.71 8.93
N HIS A 53 -6.81 -6.27 10.17
CA HIS A 53 -6.21 -5.05 10.70
C HIS A 53 -4.67 -5.09 10.59
N GLN A 54 -4.06 -6.17 11.06
CA GLN A 54 -2.61 -6.33 11.05
C GLN A 54 -2.04 -6.50 9.63
N LEU A 55 -2.82 -7.07 8.73
CA LEU A 55 -2.43 -7.18 7.33
C LEU A 55 -2.32 -5.82 6.66
N LEU A 56 -3.26 -4.92 6.91
CA LEU A 56 -3.20 -3.55 6.39
C LEU A 56 -2.04 -2.75 6.99
N VAL A 57 -1.80 -2.90 8.31
CA VAL A 57 -0.62 -2.30 8.98
C VAL A 57 0.67 -2.79 8.34
N PHE A 58 0.79 -4.10 8.08
CA PHE A 58 1.95 -4.72 7.47
C PHE A 58 2.19 -4.22 6.04
N ALA A 59 1.14 -4.17 5.23
CA ALA A 59 1.22 -3.68 3.85
C ALA A 59 1.67 -2.21 3.78
N PHE A 60 1.10 -1.35 4.62
CA PHE A 60 1.50 0.05 4.66
C PHE A 60 2.93 0.25 5.19
N ALA A 61 3.37 -0.55 6.16
CA ALA A 61 4.76 -0.51 6.64
C ALA A 61 5.76 -0.94 5.56
N ASN A 62 5.43 -1.98 4.78
CA ASN A 62 6.24 -2.41 3.64
C ASN A 62 6.30 -1.33 2.56
N PHE A 63 5.18 -0.69 2.26
CA PHE A 63 5.13 0.43 1.33
C PHE A 63 6.01 1.59 1.79
N GLU A 64 5.86 2.04 3.05
CA GLU A 64 6.68 3.10 3.64
C GLU A 64 8.18 2.76 3.55
N ALA A 65 8.57 1.54 3.91
CA ALA A 65 9.95 1.09 3.82
C ALA A 65 10.49 1.10 2.38
N SER A 66 9.66 0.76 1.40
CA SER A 66 10.01 0.81 -0.02
C SER A 66 10.23 2.26 -0.49
N VAL A 67 9.30 3.16 -0.14
CA VAL A 67 9.44 4.60 -0.44
C VAL A 67 10.71 5.16 0.20
N ASP A 68 10.95 4.86 1.47
CA ASP A 68 12.12 5.35 2.19
C ASP A 68 13.42 4.84 1.57
N SER A 69 13.46 3.58 1.17
CA SER A 69 14.64 3.03 0.46
C SER A 69 14.89 3.72 -0.86
N MET A 70 13.85 4.00 -1.64
CA MET A 70 13.99 4.70 -2.93
C MET A 70 14.33 6.18 -2.78
N ALA A 71 13.94 6.80 -1.68
CA ALA A 71 14.20 8.21 -1.41
C ALA A 71 15.63 8.48 -0.90
N GLN A 72 16.37 7.45 -0.46
CA GLN A 72 17.72 7.63 0.11
C GLN A 72 18.71 8.29 -0.85
N ASP A 73 18.58 8.01 -2.14
CA ASP A 73 19.49 8.50 -3.17
C ASP A 73 19.01 9.79 -3.85
N ASP A 74 17.83 10.31 -3.47
CA ASP A 74 17.23 11.52 -4.07
C ASP A 74 17.01 12.59 -2.98
N THR A 75 18.03 13.40 -2.74
CA THR A 75 18.04 14.45 -1.71
C THR A 75 17.50 15.79 -2.19
N GLU A 76 17.15 15.91 -3.47
CA GLU A 76 16.60 17.13 -4.06
C GLU A 76 15.15 17.37 -3.61
N PRO A 77 14.67 18.63 -3.62
CA PRO A 77 13.27 18.93 -3.35
C PRO A 77 12.31 18.03 -4.16
N GLY A 78 11.30 17.50 -3.51
CA GLY A 78 10.37 16.54 -4.14
C GLY A 78 10.88 15.08 -4.21
N GLY A 79 12.04 14.78 -3.62
CA GLY A 79 12.68 13.45 -3.69
C GLY A 79 11.84 12.35 -3.08
N TRP A 80 11.23 12.60 -1.93
CA TRP A 80 10.35 11.64 -1.29
C TRP A 80 9.07 11.40 -2.13
N LEU A 81 8.49 12.43 -2.70
CA LEU A 81 7.33 12.31 -3.59
C LEU A 81 7.63 11.53 -4.86
N ARG A 82 8.82 11.74 -5.47
CA ARG A 82 9.27 10.94 -6.60
C ARG A 82 9.39 9.47 -6.22
N ALA A 83 9.95 9.17 -5.05
CA ALA A 83 10.00 7.82 -4.51
C ALA A 83 8.59 7.24 -4.26
N TYR A 84 7.68 8.04 -3.71
CA TYR A 84 6.29 7.67 -3.49
C TYR A 84 5.58 7.27 -4.79
N VAL A 85 5.68 8.09 -5.83
CA VAL A 85 5.11 7.81 -7.16
C VAL A 85 5.70 6.53 -7.75
N ARG A 86 7.03 6.37 -7.68
CA ARG A 86 7.72 5.18 -8.19
C ARG A 86 7.32 3.93 -7.43
N ALA A 87 7.36 3.96 -6.09
CA ALA A 87 6.95 2.83 -5.25
C ALA A 87 5.51 2.39 -5.50
N THR A 88 4.61 3.33 -5.82
CA THR A 88 3.21 3.01 -6.13
C THR A 88 3.04 2.32 -7.49
N PHE A 89 3.82 2.70 -8.50
CA PHE A 89 3.62 2.24 -9.88
C PHE A 89 4.73 1.35 -10.44
N ASP A 90 5.85 1.21 -9.73
CA ASP A 90 6.91 0.30 -10.11
C ASP A 90 6.66 -1.09 -9.53
N ILE A 91 6.29 -2.02 -10.42
CA ILE A 91 5.98 -3.41 -10.09
C ILE A 91 7.17 -4.14 -9.44
N SER A 92 8.38 -3.60 -9.53
CA SER A 92 9.57 -4.18 -8.89
C SER A 92 9.66 -3.91 -7.38
N ALA A 93 8.99 -2.89 -6.86
CA ALA A 93 9.12 -2.42 -5.49
C ALA A 93 8.10 -3.04 -4.52
N ILE A 94 6.86 -3.21 -5.00
CA ILE A 94 5.78 -3.87 -4.25
C ILE A 94 5.23 -4.94 -5.15
N THR A 95 5.06 -6.16 -4.64
CA THR A 95 4.40 -7.17 -5.44
C THR A 95 3.00 -6.68 -5.78
N GLU A 96 2.58 -6.84 -7.03
CA GLU A 96 1.21 -6.54 -7.49
C GLU A 96 0.17 -7.15 -6.52
N THR A 97 0.51 -8.28 -5.93
CA THR A 97 -0.24 -8.99 -4.89
C THR A 97 -0.49 -8.12 -3.65
N GLU A 98 0.54 -7.48 -3.07
CA GLU A 98 0.41 -6.66 -1.84
C GLU A 98 -0.46 -5.42 -2.10
N SER A 99 -0.28 -4.78 -3.25
CA SER A 99 -1.05 -3.60 -3.66
C SER A 99 -2.53 -3.91 -3.83
N LEU A 100 -2.86 -4.98 -4.58
CA LEU A 100 -4.25 -5.39 -4.83
C LEU A 100 -4.94 -5.92 -3.57
N ALA A 101 -4.23 -6.65 -2.70
CA ALA A 101 -4.78 -7.12 -1.44
C ALA A 101 -5.14 -5.95 -0.51
N SER A 102 -4.28 -4.92 -0.43
CA SER A 102 -4.55 -3.71 0.35
C SER A 102 -5.80 -2.97 -0.15
N ALA A 103 -5.94 -2.82 -1.47
CA ALA A 103 -7.11 -2.19 -2.05
C ALA A 103 -8.40 -2.98 -1.80
N ALA A 104 -8.34 -4.31 -1.89
CA ALA A 104 -9.48 -5.18 -1.59
C ALA A 104 -9.90 -5.07 -0.12
N LEU A 105 -8.94 -4.97 0.82
CA LEU A 105 -9.21 -4.74 2.24
C LEU A 105 -9.86 -3.39 2.48
N ILE A 106 -9.32 -2.33 1.89
CA ILE A 106 -9.89 -0.99 2.00
C ILE A 106 -11.33 -0.98 1.46
N ALA A 107 -11.56 -1.51 0.26
CA ALA A 107 -12.89 -1.56 -0.35
C ALA A 107 -13.91 -2.36 0.49
N ALA A 108 -13.48 -3.44 1.14
CA ALA A 108 -14.36 -4.30 1.93
C ALA A 108 -14.71 -3.72 3.31
N TYR A 109 -13.78 -3.04 3.96
CA TYR A 109 -13.88 -2.65 5.36
C TYR A 109 -13.98 -1.14 5.59
N PHE A 110 -13.59 -0.30 4.64
CA PHE A 110 -13.64 1.16 4.79
C PHE A 110 -15.08 1.62 5.08
N GLY A 111 -15.23 2.42 6.13
CA GLY A 111 -16.55 2.89 6.59
C GLY A 111 -17.38 1.86 7.36
N LYS A 112 -16.92 0.60 7.50
CA LYS A 112 -17.60 -0.47 8.26
C LYS A 112 -16.85 -0.86 9.52
N ASP A 113 -15.52 -0.76 9.49
CA ASP A 113 -14.62 -1.09 10.60
C ASP A 113 -13.78 0.14 10.97
N SER A 114 -14.00 0.66 12.19
CA SER A 114 -13.29 1.84 12.67
C SER A 114 -11.79 1.62 12.88
N ALA A 115 -11.35 0.38 13.13
CA ALA A 115 -9.93 0.06 13.30
C ALA A 115 -9.20 0.11 11.94
N VAL A 116 -9.79 -0.49 10.90
CA VAL A 116 -9.26 -0.41 9.52
C VAL A 116 -9.24 1.03 9.04
N GLN A 117 -10.30 1.80 9.31
CA GLN A 117 -10.35 3.21 8.95
C GLN A 117 -9.23 4.02 9.61
N LYS A 118 -8.97 3.82 10.91
CA LYS A 118 -7.88 4.48 11.64
C LYS A 118 -6.50 4.12 11.09
N VAL A 119 -6.26 2.88 10.70
CA VAL A 119 -4.99 2.48 10.07
C VAL A 119 -4.77 3.28 8.79
N TYR A 120 -5.80 3.35 7.95
CA TYR A 120 -5.77 4.12 6.70
C TYR A 120 -5.52 5.62 6.96
N GLU A 121 -6.33 6.24 7.82
CA GLU A 121 -6.22 7.67 8.15
C GLU A 121 -4.84 8.02 8.72
N ASN A 122 -4.30 7.20 9.62
CA ASN A 122 -2.99 7.42 10.21
C ASN A 122 -1.85 7.33 9.17
N ALA A 123 -1.89 6.33 8.28
CA ALA A 123 -0.89 6.17 7.23
C ALA A 123 -0.95 7.37 6.25
N HIS A 124 -2.14 7.68 5.74
CA HIS A 124 -2.33 8.81 4.82
C HIS A 124 -2.01 10.16 5.46
N GLY A 125 -2.27 10.32 6.77
CA GLY A 125 -1.87 11.51 7.53
C GLY A 125 -0.35 11.69 7.56
N ARG A 126 0.41 10.62 7.85
CA ARG A 126 1.88 10.65 7.84
C ARG A 126 2.43 10.95 6.43
N TRP A 127 1.88 10.30 5.41
CA TRP A 127 2.31 10.51 4.02
C TRP A 127 2.02 11.93 3.53
N SER A 128 0.84 12.50 3.89
CA SER A 128 0.51 13.90 3.60
C SER A 128 1.49 14.87 4.26
N GLN A 129 1.79 14.66 5.53
CA GLN A 129 2.73 15.51 6.26
C GLN A 129 4.13 15.44 5.64
N ARG A 130 4.57 14.24 5.27
CA ARG A 130 5.87 14.02 4.67
C ARG A 130 5.99 14.67 3.29
N ALA A 131 4.96 14.49 2.44
CA ALA A 131 4.88 15.09 1.12
C ALA A 131 4.94 16.64 1.18
N ARG A 132 4.19 17.25 2.11
CA ARG A 132 4.17 18.72 2.28
C ARG A 132 5.47 19.30 2.82
N ASN A 133 6.33 18.47 3.42
CA ASN A 133 7.65 18.86 3.94
C ASN A 133 8.80 18.43 3.02
N ASP A 134 8.52 18.04 1.78
CA ASP A 134 9.48 17.50 0.82
C ASP A 134 10.18 18.58 -0.05
N GLY A 135 10.12 19.84 0.37
CA GLY A 135 10.87 20.94 -0.28
C GLY A 135 10.21 21.54 -1.53
N ILE A 136 8.98 21.12 -1.87
CA ILE A 136 8.14 21.73 -2.93
C ILE A 136 6.89 22.36 -2.30
N THR A 137 6.09 23.11 -3.09
CA THR A 137 4.89 23.72 -2.50
C THR A 137 3.91 22.67 -1.98
N PRO A 138 3.28 22.91 -0.81
CA PRO A 138 2.29 21.98 -0.27
C PRO A 138 1.14 21.66 -1.24
N ALA A 139 0.71 22.64 -2.03
CA ALA A 139 -0.35 22.44 -3.02
C ALA A 139 0.07 21.47 -4.13
N THR A 140 1.28 21.63 -4.67
CA THR A 140 1.84 20.70 -5.67
C THR A 140 2.02 19.30 -5.08
N ALA A 141 2.53 19.21 -3.85
CA ALA A 141 2.69 17.96 -3.14
C ALA A 141 1.34 17.21 -2.97
N ASP A 142 0.29 17.93 -2.58
CA ASP A 142 -1.06 17.37 -2.44
C ASP A 142 -1.61 16.89 -3.79
N VAL A 143 -1.41 17.65 -4.88
CA VAL A 143 -1.85 17.24 -6.24
C VAL A 143 -1.15 15.95 -6.67
N ILE A 144 0.18 15.88 -6.54
CA ILE A 144 0.95 14.69 -6.91
C ILE A 144 0.48 13.49 -6.12
N ARG A 145 0.37 13.60 -4.80
CA ARG A 145 -0.03 12.51 -3.94
C ARG A 145 -1.46 12.04 -4.23
N MET A 146 -2.43 12.97 -4.31
CA MET A 146 -3.82 12.62 -4.59
C MET A 146 -4.00 11.99 -5.98
N ALA A 147 -3.27 12.47 -6.99
CA ALA A 147 -3.30 11.89 -8.33
C ALA A 147 -2.70 10.47 -8.34
N THR A 148 -1.62 10.24 -7.58
CA THR A 148 -1.01 8.92 -7.40
C THR A 148 -1.98 7.95 -6.75
N ASP A 149 -2.54 8.32 -5.59
CA ASP A 149 -3.49 7.50 -4.83
C ASP A 149 -4.76 7.21 -5.64
N GLY A 150 -5.26 8.22 -6.37
CA GLY A 150 -6.47 8.10 -7.19
C GLY A 150 -6.29 7.11 -8.35
N LEU A 151 -5.17 7.18 -9.06
CA LEU A 151 -4.89 6.22 -10.14
C LEU A 151 -4.68 4.82 -9.59
N TRP A 152 -3.90 4.67 -8.50
CA TRP A 152 -3.71 3.38 -7.85
C TRP A 152 -5.05 2.74 -7.46
N LEU A 153 -5.93 3.47 -6.79
CA LEU A 153 -7.23 2.96 -6.39
C LEU A 153 -8.11 2.61 -7.58
N ALA A 154 -8.12 3.45 -8.63
CA ALA A 154 -8.88 3.19 -9.85
C ALA A 154 -8.39 1.91 -10.56
N GLU A 155 -7.09 1.67 -10.62
CA GLU A 155 -6.52 0.42 -11.17
C GLU A 155 -6.91 -0.79 -10.32
N ALA A 156 -6.74 -0.70 -9.02
CA ALA A 156 -7.04 -1.78 -8.09
C ALA A 156 -8.53 -2.19 -8.08
N LEU A 157 -9.42 -1.25 -8.35
CA LEU A 157 -10.87 -1.49 -8.49
C LEU A 157 -11.29 -1.86 -9.93
N GLY A 158 -10.35 -1.95 -10.89
CA GLY A 158 -10.65 -2.21 -12.29
C GLY A 158 -11.40 -1.06 -12.99
N ALA A 159 -11.41 0.12 -12.38
CA ALA A 159 -12.10 1.31 -12.89
C ALA A 159 -11.22 2.16 -13.84
N SER A 160 -9.90 1.99 -13.79
CA SER A 160 -8.98 2.69 -14.68
C SER A 160 -9.15 2.23 -16.13
N ARG A 161 -9.17 3.21 -17.04
CA ARG A 161 -9.19 3.00 -18.50
C ARG A 161 -7.87 3.40 -19.16
N PHE A 162 -6.81 3.61 -18.37
CA PHE A 162 -5.52 3.97 -18.94
C PHE A 162 -4.89 2.79 -19.67
N SER A 163 -4.40 3.04 -20.89
CA SER A 163 -3.44 2.15 -21.56
C SER A 163 -2.09 2.21 -20.84
N ARG A 164 -1.21 1.25 -21.11
CA ARG A 164 0.17 1.26 -20.57
C ARG A 164 0.91 2.56 -20.92
N ASP A 165 0.74 3.07 -22.14
CA ASP A 165 1.41 4.29 -22.59
C ASP A 165 0.83 5.49 -21.86
N ARG A 166 -0.49 5.59 -21.73
CA ARG A 166 -1.14 6.67 -20.98
C ARG A 166 -0.73 6.68 -19.51
N LYS A 167 -0.59 5.51 -18.89
CA LYS A 167 -0.08 5.40 -17.52
C LYS A 167 1.36 5.92 -17.41
N ARG A 168 2.24 5.54 -18.36
CA ARG A 168 3.63 6.03 -18.39
C ARG A 168 3.70 7.55 -18.52
N GLU A 169 2.91 8.14 -19.42
CA GLU A 169 2.81 9.60 -19.58
C GLU A 169 2.34 10.27 -18.28
N PHE A 170 1.31 9.72 -17.63
CA PHE A 170 0.77 10.23 -16.37
C PHE A 170 1.83 10.20 -15.26
N VAL A 171 2.52 9.09 -15.06
CA VAL A 171 3.60 8.95 -14.07
C VAL A 171 4.75 9.92 -14.39
N ALA A 172 5.16 10.03 -15.65
CA ALA A 172 6.20 10.97 -16.06
C ALA A 172 5.82 12.42 -15.73
N GLN A 173 4.55 12.80 -15.95
CA GLN A 173 4.05 14.13 -15.59
C GLN A 173 4.08 14.40 -14.08
N LEU A 174 3.72 13.41 -13.24
CA LEU A 174 3.82 13.57 -11.79
C LEU A 174 5.27 13.74 -11.32
N LEU A 175 6.20 12.97 -11.91
CA LEU A 175 7.62 13.08 -11.62
C LEU A 175 8.19 14.44 -12.05
N GLU A 176 7.72 14.99 -13.18
CA GLU A 176 8.11 16.32 -13.64
C GLU A 176 7.59 17.42 -12.73
N LEU A 177 6.30 17.36 -12.33
CA LEU A 177 5.72 18.32 -11.39
C LEU A 177 6.49 18.37 -10.07
N SER A 178 7.06 17.25 -9.61
CA SER A 178 7.84 17.19 -8.36
C SER A 178 9.22 17.85 -8.44
N ARG A 179 9.65 18.29 -9.63
CA ARG A 179 10.96 18.94 -9.87
C ARG A 179 10.86 20.46 -10.02
N HIS A 180 9.65 20.99 -10.22
CA HIS A 180 9.45 22.41 -10.36
C HIS A 180 9.44 23.08 -8.98
N GLU A 181 10.52 23.78 -8.67
CA GLU A 181 10.53 24.75 -7.58
C GLU A 181 9.46 25.82 -7.87
N SER A 182 8.66 26.13 -6.87
CA SER A 182 7.84 27.35 -6.94
C SER A 182 8.74 28.56 -6.86
N ALA A 183 8.70 29.37 -7.92
CA ALA A 183 9.25 30.70 -7.91
C ALA A 183 8.58 31.56 -6.82
#